data_48f7b2099a5a72a333ab0a25548e3900
#
_entry.id   48f7b2099a5a72a333ab0a25548e3900
#
_cell.length_a   1.000
_cell.length_b   1.000
_cell.length_c   1.000
_cell.angle_alpha   90.00
_cell.angle_beta   90.00
_cell.angle_gamma   90.00
#
_symmetry.space_group_name_H-M   'P 1'
#
loop_
_entity.id
_entity.type
_entity.pdbx_description
1 polymer ?
#
loop_
_entity_poly.entity_id
_entity_poly.type
_entity_poly.pdbx_seq_one_letter_code
_entity_poly.pdbx_strand_id
1 'polypeptide(L)'
;MAPIRSILASRAVTGGLSLIVCLILFFLTVHRSYDQELFPQQDKDDIVEVKRITHGANREEVMKGRPGRTTRSILEQSEVFYRRILAQRELWLKAHDFGSRFFNPWDDLYWWWYFPASFNCPFDVQRVGPLSDGGKWICGMSLYEEKPRSKCVIYSFGVNYETRFEGEMLDRTECEIWAYDASVKRMGPETHGRPGAYFKPYFIGDKNHVDKKGVQWRTLRSLMEENGHDWIDILKVDIEGSEYPTFNAMMDDFDVLPFSQLQVELHVDKKHVQFKDFLAWWQKLESKGLRPFWTEINLHPAINFATPWASEYCFINTRGSSSKNILLRDYEV
;
A
#
# COMPACT_ATOMS: atom_id res chain seq x y z
N MET A 1 -19.07 -77.70 -2.04
CA MET A 1 -18.00 -76.69 -2.27
C MET A 1 -18.67 -75.28 -2.29
N ALA A 2 -18.60 -74.57 -1.19
CA ALA A 2 -19.24 -73.27 -1.01
C ALA A 2 -18.16 -72.18 -0.90
N PRO A 3 -18.46 -70.91 -1.14
CA PRO A 3 -17.58 -69.96 -1.85
C PRO A 3 -16.65 -69.16 -0.92
N ILE A 4 -15.36 -69.20 -1.25
CA ILE A 4 -14.29 -68.39 -0.59
C ILE A 4 -14.32 -66.89 -1.02
N ARG A 5 -15.27 -66.48 -1.87
CA ARG A 5 -15.26 -65.08 -2.45
C ARG A 5 -15.86 -63.99 -1.56
N SER A 6 -16.57 -64.31 -0.49
CA SER A 6 -17.26 -63.28 0.33
C SER A 6 -16.41 -62.67 1.47
N ILE A 7 -15.30 -63.30 1.88
CA ILE A 7 -14.53 -62.83 3.04
C ILE A 7 -13.46 -61.79 2.64
N LEU A 8 -12.98 -61.81 1.40
CA LEU A 8 -11.97 -60.86 0.93
C LEU A 8 -12.56 -59.46 0.59
N ALA A 9 -13.83 -59.40 0.18
CA ALA A 9 -14.49 -58.14 -0.12
C ALA A 9 -14.79 -57.29 1.15
N SER A 10 -15.09 -57.95 2.29
CA SER A 10 -15.41 -57.23 3.54
C SER A 10 -14.15 -56.61 4.20
N ARG A 11 -12.99 -57.26 4.07
CA ARG A 11 -11.72 -56.70 4.63
C ARG A 11 -11.16 -55.54 3.82
N ALA A 12 -11.37 -55.49 2.51
CA ALA A 12 -10.96 -54.39 1.66
C ALA A 12 -11.79 -53.12 1.90
N VAL A 13 -13.11 -53.29 2.15
CA VAL A 13 -14.00 -52.14 2.42
C VAL A 13 -13.73 -51.55 3.80
N THR A 14 -13.49 -52.37 4.84
CA THR A 14 -13.17 -51.85 6.19
C THR A 14 -11.78 -51.21 6.24
N GLY A 15 -10.79 -51.70 5.50
CA GLY A 15 -9.47 -51.08 5.40
C GLY A 15 -9.51 -49.73 4.67
N GLY A 16 -10.31 -49.63 3.59
CA GLY A 16 -10.49 -48.37 2.86
C GLY A 16 -11.22 -47.31 3.68
N LEU A 17 -12.28 -47.68 4.44
CA LEU A 17 -12.96 -46.73 5.33
C LEU A 17 -12.06 -46.24 6.47
N SER A 18 -11.23 -47.11 7.04
CA SER A 18 -10.27 -46.74 8.09
C SER A 18 -9.21 -45.78 7.56
N LEU A 19 -8.70 -45.95 6.34
CA LEU A 19 -7.74 -45.04 5.73
C LEU A 19 -8.34 -43.68 5.42
N ILE A 20 -9.57 -43.61 4.92
CA ILE A 20 -10.28 -42.37 4.65
C ILE A 20 -10.53 -41.63 5.96
N VAL A 21 -10.99 -42.28 7.01
CA VAL A 21 -11.19 -41.67 8.32
C VAL A 21 -9.87 -41.14 8.90
N CYS A 22 -8.77 -41.90 8.78
CA CYS A 22 -7.45 -41.43 9.20
C CYS A 22 -6.96 -40.22 8.39
N LEU A 23 -7.20 -40.18 7.07
CA LEU A 23 -6.87 -39.02 6.23
C LEU A 23 -7.72 -37.82 6.59
N ILE A 24 -9.02 -37.99 6.81
CA ILE A 24 -9.90 -36.88 7.24
C ILE A 24 -9.46 -36.37 8.62
N LEU A 25 -9.16 -37.25 9.58
CA LEU A 25 -8.67 -36.82 10.89
C LEU A 25 -7.31 -36.16 10.81
N PHE A 26 -6.41 -36.61 9.95
CA PHE A 26 -5.12 -35.98 9.68
C PHE A 26 -5.32 -34.59 9.06
N PHE A 27 -6.15 -34.46 8.03
CA PHE A 27 -6.48 -33.15 7.45
C PHE A 27 -7.14 -32.21 8.46
N LEU A 28 -8.06 -32.70 9.29
CA LEU A 28 -8.70 -31.89 10.33
C LEU A 28 -7.72 -31.47 11.44
N THR A 29 -6.78 -32.34 11.82
CA THR A 29 -5.75 -31.99 12.81
C THR A 29 -4.72 -31.03 12.23
N VAL A 30 -4.25 -31.23 10.99
CA VAL A 30 -3.34 -30.33 10.32
C VAL A 30 -4.00 -28.97 10.09
N HIS A 31 -5.27 -28.95 9.63
CA HIS A 31 -6.02 -27.71 9.45
C HIS A 31 -6.23 -26.96 10.77
N ARG A 32 -6.58 -27.70 11.84
CA ARG A 32 -6.77 -27.13 13.18
C ARG A 32 -5.47 -26.61 13.80
N SER A 33 -4.34 -27.27 13.57
CA SER A 33 -3.02 -26.79 13.98
C SER A 33 -2.61 -25.56 13.16
N TYR A 34 -2.88 -25.56 11.86
CA TYR A 34 -2.62 -24.44 10.97
C TYR A 34 -3.47 -23.22 11.34
N ASP A 35 -4.76 -23.41 11.63
CA ASP A 35 -5.65 -22.33 12.09
C ASP A 35 -5.24 -21.81 13.49
N GLN A 36 -4.73 -22.65 14.37
CA GLN A 36 -4.24 -22.22 15.69
C GLN A 36 -2.91 -21.46 15.61
N GLU A 37 -2.04 -21.78 14.66
CA GLU A 37 -0.80 -21.03 14.41
C GLU A 37 -1.07 -19.71 13.70
N LEU A 38 -2.02 -19.68 12.75
CA LEU A 38 -2.39 -18.45 12.00
C LEU A 38 -3.32 -17.55 12.78
N PHE A 39 -4.20 -18.12 13.62
CA PHE A 39 -5.18 -17.38 14.40
C PHE A 39 -5.14 -17.84 15.85
N PRO A 40 -4.13 -17.42 16.63
CA PRO A 40 -4.11 -17.71 18.05
C PRO A 40 -5.42 -17.20 18.66
N GLN A 41 -6.04 -18.03 19.49
CA GLN A 41 -7.28 -17.61 20.18
C GLN A 41 -6.98 -16.33 20.95
N GLN A 42 -7.61 -15.24 20.54
CA GLN A 42 -7.51 -13.97 21.25
C GLN A 42 -7.92 -14.21 22.70
N ASP A 43 -7.07 -13.83 23.64
CA ASP A 43 -7.38 -13.87 25.04
C ASP A 43 -8.61 -12.98 25.30
N LYS A 44 -9.50 -13.42 26.19
CA LYS A 44 -10.72 -12.64 26.51
C LYS A 44 -10.38 -11.24 27.00
N ASP A 45 -9.22 -11.08 27.65
CA ASP A 45 -8.73 -9.81 28.13
C ASP A 45 -8.28 -8.88 26.99
N ASP A 46 -7.68 -9.40 25.92
CA ASP A 46 -7.35 -8.65 24.70
C ASP A 46 -8.61 -8.18 23.96
N ILE A 47 -9.66 -9.01 23.92
CA ILE A 47 -10.96 -8.62 23.35
C ILE A 47 -11.61 -7.52 24.17
N VAL A 48 -11.47 -7.54 25.49
CA VAL A 48 -11.97 -6.51 26.40
C VAL A 48 -11.20 -5.21 26.21
N GLU A 49 -9.87 -5.27 26.03
CA GLU A 49 -9.05 -4.09 25.79
C GLU A 49 -9.33 -3.45 24.42
N VAL A 50 -9.45 -4.23 23.36
CA VAL A 50 -9.93 -3.74 22.06
C VAL A 50 -11.32 -3.12 22.18
N LYS A 51 -12.25 -3.76 22.87
CA LYS A 51 -13.57 -3.18 23.14
C LYS A 51 -13.48 -1.87 23.92
N ARG A 52 -12.60 -1.76 24.89
CA ARG A 52 -12.40 -0.54 25.70
C ARG A 52 -11.85 0.61 24.87
N ILE A 53 -10.86 0.36 24.03
CA ILE A 53 -10.28 1.33 23.08
C ILE A 53 -11.34 1.72 22.03
N THR A 54 -12.15 0.76 21.57
CA THR A 54 -13.14 0.98 20.51
C THR A 54 -14.49 1.55 21.00
N HIS A 55 -14.84 1.39 22.27
CA HIS A 55 -16.10 1.88 22.85
C HIS A 55 -15.92 3.20 23.62
N GLY A 56 -14.69 3.69 23.79
CA GLY A 56 -14.43 5.00 24.38
C GLY A 56 -14.85 6.19 23.49
N ALA A 57 -15.07 5.96 22.18
CA ALA A 57 -15.78 6.91 21.34
C ALA A 57 -17.28 6.71 21.55
N ASN A 58 -17.92 7.66 22.20
CA ASN A 58 -19.32 7.63 22.59
C ASN A 58 -20.20 7.36 21.36
N ARG A 59 -20.87 6.19 21.33
CA ARG A 59 -21.77 5.78 20.23
C ARG A 59 -22.88 6.80 19.99
N GLU A 60 -23.21 7.59 20.99
CA GLU A 60 -24.18 8.68 20.89
C GLU A 60 -23.64 9.91 20.13
N GLU A 61 -22.33 10.20 20.17
CA GLU A 61 -21.75 11.28 19.39
C GLU A 61 -21.65 10.94 17.90
N VAL A 62 -21.41 9.69 17.57
CA VAL A 62 -21.38 9.21 16.16
C VAL A 62 -22.78 9.20 15.53
N MET A 63 -23.86 9.16 16.36
CA MET A 63 -25.24 9.06 15.90
C MET A 63 -26.06 10.34 16.08
N LYS A 64 -25.54 11.35 16.78
CA LYS A 64 -26.21 12.65 16.91
C LYS A 64 -26.05 13.48 15.64
N GLY A 65 -27.10 13.42 14.84
CA GLY A 65 -27.34 14.33 13.74
C GLY A 65 -26.31 14.14 12.62
N ARG A 66 -26.69 13.59 11.49
CA ARG A 66 -25.93 13.72 10.24
C ARG A 66 -26.17 15.13 9.68
N PRO A 67 -25.37 16.17 10.05
CA PRO A 67 -25.23 17.32 9.18
C PRO A 67 -24.66 16.77 7.87
N GLY A 68 -24.80 17.46 6.78
CA GLY A 68 -24.26 17.04 5.49
C GLY A 68 -22.83 16.52 5.69
N ARG A 69 -22.53 15.35 5.12
CA ARG A 69 -21.19 14.76 5.26
C ARG A 69 -20.19 15.74 4.68
N THR A 70 -19.24 16.18 5.49
CA THR A 70 -18.14 17.01 4.99
C THR A 70 -16.87 16.19 4.88
N THR A 71 -15.95 16.61 4.02
CA THR A 71 -14.61 16.01 3.90
C THR A 71 -13.96 15.83 5.27
N ARG A 72 -14.02 16.86 6.12
CA ARG A 72 -13.46 16.82 7.47
C ARG A 72 -14.09 15.72 8.31
N SER A 73 -15.42 15.60 8.32
CA SER A 73 -16.12 14.60 9.11
C SER A 73 -15.77 13.16 8.69
N ILE A 74 -15.54 12.93 7.39
CA ILE A 74 -15.12 11.63 6.85
C ILE A 74 -13.68 11.32 7.27
N LEU A 75 -12.77 12.28 7.18
CA LEU A 75 -11.37 12.11 7.58
C LEU A 75 -11.24 11.82 9.09
N GLU A 76 -11.98 12.56 9.93
CA GLU A 76 -12.00 12.34 11.38
C GLU A 76 -12.55 10.94 11.74
N GLN A 77 -13.64 10.52 11.10
CA GLN A 77 -14.20 9.19 11.27
C GLN A 77 -13.22 8.10 10.81
N SER A 78 -12.56 8.31 9.67
CA SER A 78 -11.55 7.39 9.13
C SER A 78 -10.37 7.25 10.08
N GLU A 79 -9.93 8.32 10.73
CA GLU A 79 -8.84 8.29 11.71
C GLU A 79 -9.22 7.47 12.95
N VAL A 80 -10.48 7.53 13.41
CA VAL A 80 -10.98 6.68 14.50
C VAL A 80 -10.90 5.20 14.12
N PHE A 81 -11.33 4.83 12.91
CA PHE A 81 -11.25 3.46 12.44
C PHE A 81 -9.79 3.01 12.24
N TYR A 82 -8.95 3.88 11.71
CA TYR A 82 -7.55 3.58 11.52
C TYR A 82 -6.83 3.26 12.84
N ARG A 83 -7.10 4.01 13.90
CA ARG A 83 -6.54 3.72 15.24
C ARG A 83 -6.91 2.34 15.78
N ARG A 84 -8.09 1.82 15.43
CA ARG A 84 -8.47 0.43 15.78
C ARG A 84 -7.55 -0.58 15.08
N ILE A 85 -7.24 -0.35 13.82
CA ILE A 85 -6.31 -1.22 13.07
C ILE A 85 -4.92 -1.16 13.68
N LEU A 86 -4.42 0.02 14.09
CA LEU A 86 -3.14 0.14 14.78
C LEU A 86 -3.12 -0.67 16.08
N ALA A 87 -4.16 -0.56 16.89
CA ALA A 87 -4.28 -1.34 18.13
C ALA A 87 -4.32 -2.86 17.89
N GLN A 88 -5.07 -3.30 16.87
CA GLN A 88 -5.09 -4.72 16.47
C GLN A 88 -3.70 -5.17 16.01
N ARG A 89 -3.00 -4.39 15.18
CA ARG A 89 -1.65 -4.70 14.72
C ARG A 89 -0.69 -4.85 15.92
N GLU A 90 -0.74 -3.97 16.89
CA GLU A 90 0.09 -4.09 18.10
C GLU A 90 -0.15 -5.40 18.86
N LEU A 91 -1.41 -5.80 19.03
CA LEU A 91 -1.75 -7.08 19.68
C LEU A 91 -1.20 -8.27 18.90
N TRP A 92 -1.35 -8.27 17.57
CA TRP A 92 -0.82 -9.33 16.72
C TRP A 92 0.70 -9.40 16.77
N LEU A 93 1.39 -8.26 16.74
CA LEU A 93 2.85 -8.19 16.81
C LEU A 93 3.40 -8.67 18.18
N LYS A 94 2.65 -8.50 19.26
CA LYS A 94 3.01 -9.08 20.58
C LYS A 94 2.86 -10.60 20.59
N ALA A 95 1.90 -11.14 19.85
CA ALA A 95 1.65 -12.58 19.78
C ALA A 95 2.61 -13.32 18.81
N HIS A 96 3.24 -12.60 17.88
CA HIS A 96 4.09 -13.18 16.84
C HIS A 96 5.45 -12.48 16.82
N ASP A 97 6.52 -13.25 16.99
CA ASP A 97 7.88 -12.76 16.80
C ASP A 97 8.29 -12.89 15.34
N PHE A 98 8.13 -11.82 14.57
CA PHE A 98 8.64 -11.75 13.20
C PHE A 98 10.15 -11.46 13.15
N GLY A 99 10.70 -10.87 14.21
CA GLY A 99 12.12 -10.62 14.39
C GLY A 99 12.82 -10.04 13.16
N SER A 100 13.97 -10.63 12.84
CA SER A 100 14.80 -10.26 11.67
C SER A 100 14.47 -11.05 10.42
N ARG A 101 13.26 -11.58 10.28
CA ARG A 101 12.88 -12.36 9.10
C ARG A 101 12.81 -11.47 7.86
N PHE A 102 13.34 -11.99 6.77
CA PHE A 102 13.04 -11.50 5.45
C PHE A 102 11.72 -12.12 4.97
N PHE A 103 11.07 -11.46 4.03
CA PHE A 103 9.90 -12.01 3.37
C PHE A 103 10.21 -13.40 2.80
N ASN A 104 9.47 -14.41 3.28
CA ASN A 104 9.49 -15.75 2.73
C ASN A 104 8.14 -15.99 2.05
N PRO A 105 8.12 -16.19 0.74
CA PRO A 105 6.87 -16.30 -0.02
C PRO A 105 5.95 -17.43 0.44
N TRP A 106 6.51 -18.45 1.08
CA TRP A 106 5.75 -19.61 1.56
C TRP A 106 5.19 -19.45 2.96
N ASP A 107 5.88 -18.66 3.81
CA ASP A 107 5.54 -18.49 5.22
C ASP A 107 5.00 -17.10 5.56
N ASP A 108 5.25 -16.08 4.72
CA ASP A 108 5.06 -14.67 5.06
C ASP A 108 4.05 -13.94 4.13
N LEU A 109 3.18 -14.69 3.43
CA LEU A 109 2.10 -14.11 2.61
C LEU A 109 1.23 -13.12 3.38
N TYR A 110 1.18 -13.26 4.69
CA TYR A 110 0.38 -12.46 5.59
C TYR A 110 1.05 -11.14 6.01
N TRP A 111 2.26 -10.79 5.58
CA TRP A 111 2.84 -9.48 5.87
C TRP A 111 1.87 -8.36 5.51
N TRP A 112 1.24 -8.42 4.33
CA TRP A 112 0.29 -7.42 3.87
C TRP A 112 -0.95 -7.33 4.74
N TRP A 113 -1.33 -8.37 5.48
CA TRP A 113 -2.47 -8.35 6.38
C TRP A 113 -2.26 -7.45 7.61
N TYR A 114 -1.01 -7.20 8.00
CA TYR A 114 -0.68 -6.30 9.11
C TYR A 114 -0.74 -4.83 8.70
N PHE A 115 -0.83 -4.54 7.42
CA PHE A 115 -0.81 -3.21 6.85
C PHE A 115 -1.99 -2.96 5.91
N PRO A 116 -3.25 -3.21 6.34
CA PRO A 116 -4.40 -3.05 5.47
C PRO A 116 -4.63 -1.59 5.11
N ALA A 117 -5.11 -1.34 3.89
CA ALA A 117 -5.60 -0.03 3.48
C ALA A 117 -6.96 0.22 4.14
N SER A 118 -6.97 0.79 5.33
CA SER A 118 -8.13 0.93 6.19
C SER A 118 -8.58 2.37 6.46
N PHE A 119 -8.01 3.30 5.72
CA PHE A 119 -8.41 4.71 5.74
C PHE A 119 -9.36 5.01 4.57
N ASN A 120 -10.41 5.81 4.77
CA ASN A 120 -11.32 6.12 3.69
C ASN A 120 -10.88 7.38 2.95
N CYS A 121 -10.82 7.30 1.62
CA CYS A 121 -10.82 8.49 0.79
C CYS A 121 -12.17 9.20 0.93
N PRO A 122 -12.20 10.52 1.20
CA PRO A 122 -13.47 11.24 1.33
C PRO A 122 -14.15 11.56 -0.02
N PHE A 123 -13.51 11.23 -1.14
CA PHE A 123 -13.95 11.51 -2.50
C PHE A 123 -14.07 10.22 -3.33
N ASP A 124 -14.29 10.37 -4.61
CA ASP A 124 -14.22 9.27 -5.57
C ASP A 124 -12.81 8.64 -5.57
N VAL A 125 -12.77 7.33 -5.74
CA VAL A 125 -11.53 6.57 -5.93
C VAL A 125 -11.58 5.95 -7.32
N GLN A 126 -10.66 6.34 -8.17
CA GLN A 126 -10.61 5.86 -9.55
C GLN A 126 -9.24 5.26 -9.85
N ARG A 127 -9.25 4.19 -10.64
CA ARG A 127 -8.02 3.62 -11.18
C ARG A 127 -7.66 4.34 -12.47
N VAL A 128 -6.45 4.85 -12.53
CA VAL A 128 -5.87 5.56 -13.68
C VAL A 128 -4.74 4.72 -14.26
N GLY A 129 -4.64 4.66 -15.56
CA GLY A 129 -3.71 3.81 -16.28
C GLY A 129 -4.25 2.40 -16.56
N PRO A 130 -3.39 1.45 -16.98
CA PRO A 130 -3.81 0.13 -17.42
C PRO A 130 -4.40 -0.72 -16.30
N LEU A 131 -5.28 -1.69 -16.66
CA LEU A 131 -5.81 -2.70 -15.73
C LEU A 131 -4.75 -3.76 -15.33
N SER A 132 -3.50 -3.54 -15.67
CA SER A 132 -2.36 -4.38 -15.35
C SER A 132 -1.36 -3.58 -14.52
N ASP A 133 -0.14 -4.07 -14.40
CA ASP A 133 0.99 -3.35 -13.84
C ASP A 133 1.12 -1.92 -14.43
N GLY A 134 1.47 -0.96 -13.59
CA GLY A 134 1.59 0.47 -13.94
C GLY A 134 0.35 1.34 -13.69
N GLY A 135 -0.87 0.79 -13.52
CA GLY A 135 -2.05 1.56 -13.11
C GLY A 135 -2.04 1.88 -11.62
N LYS A 136 -2.57 3.06 -11.24
CA LYS A 136 -2.58 3.53 -9.85
C LYS A 136 -3.97 4.02 -9.44
N TRP A 137 -4.33 3.86 -8.18
CA TRP A 137 -5.60 4.32 -7.62
C TRP A 137 -5.45 5.74 -7.06
N ILE A 138 -6.33 6.63 -7.49
CA ILE A 138 -6.32 8.05 -7.14
C ILE A 138 -7.54 8.38 -6.30
N CYS A 139 -7.31 9.01 -5.15
CA CYS A 139 -8.37 9.62 -4.34
C CYS A 139 -8.70 11.01 -4.87
N GLY A 140 -9.98 11.27 -5.13
CA GLY A 140 -10.46 12.57 -5.61
C GLY A 140 -10.02 12.88 -7.04
N MET A 141 -10.08 11.90 -7.95
CA MET A 141 -9.71 12.13 -9.35
C MET A 141 -10.51 13.28 -9.97
N SER A 142 -11.81 13.36 -9.68
CA SER A 142 -12.69 14.47 -10.12
C SER A 142 -12.18 15.86 -9.71
N LEU A 143 -11.55 15.98 -8.54
CA LEU A 143 -10.98 17.26 -8.08
C LEU A 143 -9.76 17.67 -8.91
N TYR A 144 -8.97 16.71 -9.39
CA TYR A 144 -7.81 17.01 -10.25
C TYR A 144 -8.21 17.33 -11.67
N GLU A 145 -9.32 16.78 -12.18
CA GLU A 145 -9.89 17.12 -13.48
C GLU A 145 -10.32 18.59 -13.57
N GLU A 146 -10.75 19.17 -12.44
CA GLU A 146 -11.16 20.57 -12.35
C GLU A 146 -10.00 21.52 -11.98
N LYS A 147 -8.82 21.01 -11.65
CA LYS A 147 -7.71 21.81 -11.15
C LYS A 147 -6.92 22.46 -12.28
N PRO A 148 -6.71 23.80 -12.27
CA PRO A 148 -5.95 24.47 -13.32
C PRO A 148 -4.46 24.07 -13.30
N ARG A 149 -3.82 24.00 -14.46
CA ARG A 149 -2.44 23.55 -14.68
C ARG A 149 -1.43 24.23 -13.75
N SER A 150 -1.49 25.53 -13.60
CA SER A 150 -0.58 26.30 -12.75
C SER A 150 -0.63 25.93 -11.26
N LYS A 151 -1.52 25.02 -10.87
CA LYS A 151 -1.73 24.61 -9.47
C LYS A 151 -1.76 23.10 -9.29
N CYS A 152 -1.47 22.32 -10.33
CA CYS A 152 -1.48 20.87 -10.28
C CYS A 152 -0.14 20.30 -10.74
N VAL A 153 0.56 19.63 -9.82
CA VAL A 153 1.89 19.08 -10.06
C VAL A 153 1.92 17.60 -9.68
N ILE A 154 2.35 16.76 -10.60
CA ILE A 154 2.56 15.34 -10.40
C ILE A 154 4.04 15.04 -10.57
N TYR A 155 4.63 14.33 -9.59
CA TYR A 155 5.96 13.74 -9.73
C TYR A 155 5.83 12.23 -9.89
N SER A 156 6.53 11.68 -10.89
CA SER A 156 6.51 10.25 -11.19
C SER A 156 7.93 9.70 -11.28
N PHE A 157 8.27 8.79 -10.39
CA PHE A 157 9.57 8.14 -10.31
C PHE A 157 9.48 6.68 -10.73
N GLY A 158 10.45 6.21 -11.53
CA GLY A 158 10.46 4.86 -12.07
C GLY A 158 9.44 4.67 -13.19
N VAL A 159 9.44 5.56 -14.18
CA VAL A 159 8.46 5.50 -15.26
C VAL A 159 8.83 4.51 -16.34
N ASN A 160 10.10 4.10 -16.44
CA ASN A 160 10.59 3.25 -17.50
C ASN A 160 10.07 3.74 -18.88
N TYR A 161 9.60 2.87 -19.74
CA TYR A 161 8.80 3.20 -20.95
C TYR A 161 7.30 3.00 -20.74
N GLU A 162 6.86 2.65 -19.54
CA GLU A 162 5.48 2.44 -19.18
C GLU A 162 4.88 3.75 -18.64
N THR A 163 4.26 4.54 -19.50
CA THR A 163 3.74 5.86 -19.17
C THR A 163 2.23 6.02 -19.40
N ARG A 164 1.48 4.90 -19.38
CA ARG A 164 0.02 4.93 -19.57
C ARG A 164 -0.72 5.60 -18.41
N PHE A 165 -0.20 5.50 -17.18
CA PHE A 165 -0.72 6.27 -16.05
C PHE A 165 -0.55 7.78 -16.30
N GLU A 166 0.65 8.21 -16.62
CA GLU A 166 0.97 9.60 -16.89
C GLU A 166 0.23 10.11 -18.14
N GLY A 167 0.09 9.27 -19.16
CA GLY A 167 -0.67 9.57 -20.36
C GLY A 167 -2.14 9.83 -20.07
N GLU A 168 -2.81 8.97 -19.30
CA GLU A 168 -4.21 9.16 -18.90
C GLU A 168 -4.38 10.38 -17.98
N MET A 169 -3.44 10.65 -17.07
CA MET A 169 -3.47 11.87 -16.27
C MET A 169 -3.41 13.14 -17.14
N LEU A 170 -2.57 13.15 -18.19
CA LEU A 170 -2.50 14.25 -19.16
C LEU A 170 -3.77 14.37 -20.03
N ASP A 171 -4.46 13.26 -20.29
CA ASP A 171 -5.71 13.27 -21.06
C ASP A 171 -6.87 13.84 -20.24
N ARG A 172 -6.89 13.59 -18.94
CA ARG A 172 -8.02 13.90 -18.05
C ARG A 172 -7.83 15.17 -17.25
N THR A 173 -6.59 15.62 -17.09
CA THR A 173 -6.27 16.77 -16.21
C THR A 173 -5.40 17.77 -16.94
N GLU A 174 -5.33 18.97 -16.35
CA GLU A 174 -4.34 19.98 -16.74
C GLU A 174 -3.08 19.96 -15.85
N CYS A 175 -2.76 18.84 -15.19
CA CYS A 175 -1.60 18.74 -14.33
C CYS A 175 -0.29 18.76 -15.14
N GLU A 176 0.75 19.33 -14.55
CA GLU A 176 2.12 19.14 -15.03
C GLU A 176 2.69 17.85 -14.44
N ILE A 177 3.30 17.02 -15.30
CA ILE A 177 3.92 15.76 -14.91
C ILE A 177 5.42 15.86 -15.06
N TRP A 178 6.11 15.68 -13.95
CA TRP A 178 7.56 15.65 -13.87
C TRP A 178 8.01 14.20 -13.63
N ALA A 179 8.50 13.57 -14.68
CA ALA A 179 8.89 12.16 -14.68
C ALA A 179 10.40 12.01 -14.58
N TYR A 180 10.83 11.04 -13.78
CA TYR A 180 12.25 10.80 -13.49
C TYR A 180 12.56 9.31 -13.60
N ASP A 181 13.55 8.98 -14.42
CA ASP A 181 14.08 7.63 -14.54
C ASP A 181 15.42 7.64 -15.29
N ALA A 182 16.49 7.19 -14.65
CA ALA A 182 17.79 7.14 -15.32
C ALA A 182 18.06 5.83 -16.07
N SER A 183 17.16 4.85 -15.99
CA SER A 183 17.26 3.59 -16.75
C SER A 183 16.88 3.78 -18.23
N VAL A 184 16.14 4.85 -18.54
CA VAL A 184 15.65 5.15 -19.89
C VAL A 184 16.07 6.56 -20.33
N LYS A 185 16.04 6.80 -21.63
CA LYS A 185 16.45 8.08 -22.22
C LYS A 185 15.28 9.06 -22.45
N ARG A 186 14.07 8.59 -22.36
CA ARG A 186 12.82 9.34 -22.60
C ARG A 186 11.64 8.61 -22.03
N MET A 187 10.55 9.31 -21.87
CA MET A 187 9.24 8.75 -21.53
C MET A 187 8.69 7.85 -22.65
N GLY A 188 7.70 7.02 -22.29
CA GLY A 188 6.96 6.20 -23.25
C GLY A 188 6.10 7.01 -24.24
N PRO A 189 5.51 6.33 -25.23
CA PRO A 189 4.81 6.99 -26.33
C PRO A 189 3.58 7.81 -25.89
N GLU A 190 2.95 7.45 -24.78
CA GLU A 190 1.75 8.11 -24.27
C GLU A 190 2.00 9.54 -23.79
N THR A 191 3.26 9.85 -23.47
CA THR A 191 3.64 11.15 -22.86
C THR A 191 4.73 11.88 -23.63
N HIS A 192 5.51 11.16 -24.45
CA HIS A 192 6.67 11.73 -25.14
C HIS A 192 6.28 12.91 -26.05
N GLY A 193 6.86 14.09 -25.77
CA GLY A 193 6.61 15.30 -26.55
C GLY A 193 5.29 15.99 -26.28
N ARG A 194 4.50 15.50 -25.31
CA ARG A 194 3.23 16.16 -24.95
C ARG A 194 3.46 17.41 -24.09
N PRO A 195 2.67 18.47 -24.29
CA PRO A 195 2.68 19.63 -23.41
C PRO A 195 2.32 19.22 -21.97
N GLY A 196 3.07 19.74 -20.99
CA GLY A 196 2.87 19.40 -19.58
C GLY A 196 3.60 18.14 -19.11
N ALA A 197 4.25 17.41 -20.01
CA ALA A 197 5.11 16.28 -19.68
C ALA A 197 6.59 16.68 -19.72
N TYR A 198 7.27 16.57 -18.58
CA TYR A 198 8.69 16.89 -18.43
C TYR A 198 9.43 15.63 -17.99
N PHE A 199 10.61 15.38 -18.54
CA PHE A 199 11.40 14.22 -18.23
C PHE A 199 12.86 14.60 -17.91
N LYS A 200 13.38 13.98 -16.83
CA LYS A 200 14.82 14.08 -16.50
C LYS A 200 15.37 12.67 -16.20
N PRO A 201 16.50 12.28 -16.79
CA PRO A 201 17.11 10.98 -16.59
C PRO A 201 17.87 10.93 -15.25
N TYR A 202 17.12 11.07 -14.14
CA TYR A 202 17.64 11.01 -12.78
C TYR A 202 16.99 9.88 -12.01
N PHE A 203 17.74 9.26 -11.12
CA PHE A 203 17.17 8.43 -10.06
C PHE A 203 16.87 9.29 -8.83
N ILE A 204 15.78 8.97 -8.15
CA ILE A 204 15.52 9.49 -6.82
C ILE A 204 16.25 8.63 -5.79
N GLY A 205 16.74 9.25 -4.70
CA GLY A 205 17.43 8.53 -3.64
C GLY A 205 17.54 9.33 -2.35
N ASP A 206 18.33 8.80 -1.43
CA ASP A 206 18.55 9.36 -0.10
C ASP A 206 19.46 10.61 -0.10
N LYS A 207 20.23 10.83 -1.14
CA LYS A 207 21.18 11.96 -1.27
C LYS A 207 21.48 12.30 -2.71
N ASN A 208 21.90 13.56 -2.93
CA ASN A 208 22.37 14.01 -4.21
C ASN A 208 23.80 13.50 -4.48
N HIS A 209 23.99 12.78 -5.57
CA HIS A 209 25.32 12.37 -6.03
C HIS A 209 25.29 11.97 -7.50
N VAL A 210 26.47 11.77 -8.05
CA VAL A 210 26.65 11.13 -9.35
C VAL A 210 27.37 9.80 -9.09
N ASP A 211 26.79 8.70 -9.57
CA ASP A 211 27.38 7.38 -9.37
C ASP A 211 28.60 7.13 -10.29
N LYS A 212 29.24 5.98 -10.13
CA LYS A 212 30.44 5.59 -10.92
C LYS A 212 30.15 5.44 -12.42
N LYS A 213 28.87 5.34 -12.82
CA LYS A 213 28.43 5.26 -14.22
C LYS A 213 28.04 6.62 -14.79
N GLY A 214 28.17 7.70 -14.00
CA GLY A 214 27.77 9.05 -14.38
C GLY A 214 26.29 9.33 -14.24
N VAL A 215 25.52 8.43 -13.57
CA VAL A 215 24.08 8.60 -13.36
C VAL A 215 23.84 9.54 -12.18
N GLN A 216 22.94 10.47 -12.37
CA GLN A 216 22.56 11.43 -11.35
C GLN A 216 21.50 10.87 -10.41
N TRP A 217 21.75 10.98 -9.12
CA TRP A 217 20.83 10.69 -8.04
C TRP A 217 20.44 11.99 -7.35
N ARG A 218 19.16 12.18 -7.09
CA ARG A 218 18.58 13.40 -6.50
C ARG A 218 17.66 13.08 -5.34
N THR A 219 17.63 13.96 -4.34
CA THR A 219 16.60 13.93 -3.30
C THR A 219 15.32 14.62 -3.79
N LEU A 220 14.17 14.30 -3.19
CA LEU A 220 12.93 14.98 -3.50
C LEU A 220 13.04 16.49 -3.29
N ARG A 221 13.67 16.92 -2.20
CA ARG A 221 13.89 18.33 -1.89
C ARG A 221 14.62 19.05 -3.03
N SER A 222 15.74 18.48 -3.49
CA SER A 222 16.53 19.12 -4.55
C SER A 222 15.81 19.20 -5.89
N LEU A 223 14.96 18.20 -6.20
CA LEU A 223 14.14 18.23 -7.42
C LEU A 223 13.02 19.27 -7.33
N MET A 224 12.39 19.42 -6.17
CA MET A 224 11.39 20.46 -5.95
C MET A 224 12.00 21.87 -6.05
N GLU A 225 13.18 22.07 -5.44
CA GLU A 225 13.93 23.34 -5.54
C GLU A 225 14.34 23.64 -6.98
N GLU A 226 14.85 22.64 -7.72
CA GLU A 226 15.26 22.77 -9.13
C GLU A 226 14.08 23.17 -10.04
N ASN A 227 12.86 22.66 -9.74
CA ASN A 227 11.67 22.95 -10.53
C ASN A 227 10.87 24.15 -10.03
N GLY A 228 11.21 24.70 -8.85
CA GLY A 228 10.47 25.79 -8.23
C GLY A 228 9.12 25.41 -7.61
N HIS A 229 9.00 24.14 -7.19
CA HIS A 229 7.78 23.61 -6.56
C HIS A 229 7.90 23.57 -5.04
N ASP A 230 6.83 23.94 -4.37
CA ASP A 230 6.71 23.88 -2.91
C ASP A 230 5.65 22.86 -2.44
N TRP A 231 4.93 22.25 -3.39
CA TRP A 231 3.93 21.21 -3.16
C TRP A 231 3.75 20.33 -4.39
N ILE A 232 3.45 19.05 -4.15
CA ILE A 232 3.15 18.03 -5.15
C ILE A 232 1.73 17.53 -4.90
N ASP A 233 0.90 17.45 -5.90
CA ASP A 233 -0.45 16.92 -5.76
C ASP A 233 -0.46 15.40 -5.68
N ILE A 234 0.27 14.76 -6.57
CA ILE A 234 0.37 13.31 -6.64
C ILE A 234 1.84 12.93 -6.78
N LEU A 235 2.32 12.12 -5.85
CA LEU A 235 3.65 11.53 -5.89
C LEU A 235 3.53 10.05 -6.24
N LYS A 236 4.01 9.65 -7.43
CA LYS A 236 4.11 8.23 -7.83
C LYS A 236 5.56 7.77 -7.66
N VAL A 237 5.75 6.63 -6.99
CA VAL A 237 7.07 6.04 -6.74
C VAL A 237 7.03 4.54 -6.99
N ASP A 238 7.87 4.09 -7.91
CA ASP A 238 8.04 2.69 -8.27
C ASP A 238 9.51 2.51 -8.68
N ILE A 239 10.37 2.21 -7.69
CA ILE A 239 11.84 2.32 -7.82
C ILE A 239 12.59 1.07 -7.40
N GLU A 240 11.91 -0.08 -7.53
CA GLU A 240 12.51 -1.41 -7.51
C GLU A 240 13.36 -1.70 -6.25
N GLY A 241 12.79 -1.36 -5.06
CA GLY A 241 13.38 -1.64 -3.74
C GLY A 241 14.21 -0.50 -3.15
N SER A 242 14.32 0.64 -3.84
CA SER A 242 14.97 1.85 -3.29
C SER A 242 14.03 2.73 -2.49
N GLU A 243 12.80 2.29 -2.23
CA GLU A 243 11.75 3.05 -1.52
C GLU A 243 12.17 3.39 -0.10
N TYR A 244 12.73 2.42 0.64
CA TYR A 244 13.03 2.56 2.07
C TYR A 244 14.05 3.66 2.38
N PRO A 245 15.25 3.69 1.79
CA PRO A 245 16.21 4.78 2.03
C PRO A 245 15.69 6.12 1.49
N THR A 246 15.02 6.11 0.34
CA THR A 246 14.47 7.33 -0.29
C THR A 246 13.42 7.99 0.59
N PHE A 247 12.43 7.23 1.09
CA PHE A 247 11.41 7.78 1.97
C PHE A 247 11.96 8.13 3.36
N ASN A 248 12.96 7.40 3.88
CA ASN A 248 13.62 7.81 5.11
C ASN A 248 14.22 9.20 4.98
N ALA A 249 14.93 9.48 3.89
CA ALA A 249 15.47 10.82 3.62
C ALA A 249 14.36 11.87 3.48
N MET A 250 13.28 11.57 2.74
CA MET A 250 12.14 12.47 2.64
C MET A 250 11.53 12.79 4.01
N MET A 251 11.34 11.78 4.86
CA MET A 251 10.77 11.95 6.19
C MET A 251 11.68 12.71 7.15
N ASP A 252 12.98 12.68 6.94
CA ASP A 252 13.96 13.45 7.71
C ASP A 252 14.08 14.88 7.19
N ASP A 253 13.95 15.08 5.88
CA ASP A 253 14.01 16.39 5.23
C ASP A 253 12.78 17.28 5.48
N PHE A 254 11.60 16.68 5.64
CA PHE A 254 10.35 17.43 5.72
C PHE A 254 9.58 17.12 7.02
N ASP A 255 9.22 18.16 7.75
CA ASP A 255 8.32 18.03 8.91
C ASP A 255 6.92 17.60 8.47
N VAL A 256 6.43 18.20 7.41
CA VAL A 256 5.22 17.82 6.68
C VAL A 256 5.65 17.41 5.29
N LEU A 257 5.33 16.17 4.91
CA LEU A 257 5.64 15.68 3.57
C LEU A 257 4.95 16.54 2.52
N PRO A 258 5.67 17.00 1.47
CA PRO A 258 5.21 18.07 0.59
C PRO A 258 4.32 17.56 -0.56
N PHE A 259 3.40 16.63 -0.26
CA PHE A 259 2.48 16.08 -1.27
C PHE A 259 1.11 15.74 -0.68
N SER A 260 0.06 15.72 -1.53
CA SER A 260 -1.31 15.44 -1.12
C SER A 260 -1.59 13.94 -1.00
N GLN A 261 -1.13 13.15 -1.96
CA GLN A 261 -1.25 11.70 -1.95
C GLN A 261 -0.02 11.04 -2.57
N LEU A 262 0.19 9.80 -2.17
CA LEU A 262 1.28 8.95 -2.60
C LEU A 262 0.73 7.66 -3.21
N GLN A 263 1.21 7.31 -4.39
CA GLN A 263 1.07 6.01 -5.01
C GLN A 263 2.44 5.35 -5.04
N VAL A 264 2.60 4.24 -4.36
CA VAL A 264 3.90 3.59 -4.24
C VAL A 264 3.79 2.09 -4.43
N GLU A 265 4.66 1.52 -5.24
CA GLU A 265 4.92 0.09 -5.23
C GLU A 265 5.98 -0.23 -4.18
N LEU A 266 5.65 -1.16 -3.27
CA LEU A 266 6.53 -1.57 -2.17
C LEU A 266 7.09 -2.96 -2.45
N HIS A 267 8.42 -3.08 -2.43
CA HIS A 267 9.15 -4.31 -2.66
C HIS A 267 9.69 -4.87 -1.34
N VAL A 268 9.19 -6.04 -0.90
CA VAL A 268 9.51 -6.64 0.42
C VAL A 268 10.33 -7.92 0.34
N ASP A 269 10.96 -8.20 -0.79
CA ASP A 269 11.78 -9.40 -0.91
C ASP A 269 13.03 -9.33 0.00
N LYS A 270 13.67 -10.49 0.15
CA LYS A 270 14.87 -10.64 1.00
C LYS A 270 16.06 -9.75 0.64
N LYS A 271 16.05 -9.12 -0.54
CA LYS A 271 17.11 -8.22 -0.97
C LYS A 271 16.89 -6.79 -0.47
N HIS A 272 15.67 -6.43 -0.10
CA HIS A 272 15.26 -5.07 0.15
C HIS A 272 15.06 -4.78 1.64
N VAL A 273 14.25 -5.56 2.36
CA VAL A 273 13.89 -5.22 3.73
C VAL A 273 13.56 -6.44 4.61
N GLN A 274 13.90 -6.38 5.89
CA GLN A 274 13.42 -7.31 6.92
C GLN A 274 12.12 -6.80 7.52
N PHE A 275 11.28 -7.69 8.06
CA PHE A 275 9.97 -7.31 8.62
C PHE A 275 10.07 -6.20 9.67
N LYS A 276 11.00 -6.31 10.60
CA LYS A 276 11.17 -5.32 11.67
C LYS A 276 11.51 -3.92 11.13
N ASP A 277 12.33 -3.88 10.07
CA ASP A 277 12.76 -2.62 9.45
C ASP A 277 11.62 -2.03 8.60
N PHE A 278 10.85 -2.89 7.92
CA PHE A 278 9.63 -2.52 7.23
C PHE A 278 8.58 -1.95 8.20
N LEU A 279 8.36 -2.62 9.34
CA LEU A 279 7.43 -2.15 10.37
C LEU A 279 7.84 -0.77 10.91
N ALA A 280 9.11 -0.59 11.26
CA ALA A 280 9.61 0.69 11.76
C ALA A 280 9.47 1.81 10.71
N TRP A 281 9.79 1.50 9.46
CA TRP A 281 9.62 2.41 8.33
C TRP A 281 8.14 2.76 8.11
N TRP A 282 7.24 1.79 8.13
CA TRP A 282 5.80 2.02 8.00
C TRP A 282 5.25 2.89 9.13
N GLN A 283 5.63 2.61 10.38
CA GLN A 283 5.26 3.42 11.52
C GLN A 283 5.78 4.87 11.40
N LYS A 284 6.95 5.07 10.80
CA LYS A 284 7.48 6.40 10.50
C LYS A 284 6.61 7.11 9.46
N LEU A 285 6.15 6.44 8.38
CA LEU A 285 5.17 6.99 7.42
C LEU A 285 3.87 7.41 8.13
N GLU A 286 3.33 6.54 8.97
CA GLU A 286 2.12 6.82 9.75
C GLU A 286 2.30 8.04 10.67
N SER A 287 3.47 8.16 11.31
CA SER A 287 3.81 9.30 12.17
C SER A 287 3.90 10.62 11.40
N LYS A 288 4.21 10.57 10.11
CA LYS A 288 4.22 11.73 9.19
C LYS A 288 2.84 12.06 8.64
N GLY A 289 1.80 11.29 9.00
CA GLY A 289 0.41 11.55 8.61
C GLY A 289 -0.03 10.85 7.34
N LEU A 290 0.74 9.90 6.81
CA LEU A 290 0.30 9.08 5.68
C LEU A 290 -0.69 8.02 6.15
N ARG A 291 -1.81 7.88 5.43
CA ARG A 291 -2.88 6.92 5.72
C ARG A 291 -3.22 6.12 4.47
N PRO A 292 -3.07 4.79 4.51
CA PRO A 292 -3.32 3.96 3.35
C PRO A 292 -4.83 3.85 3.08
N PHE A 293 -5.28 4.25 1.90
CA PHE A 293 -6.69 4.18 1.49
C PHE A 293 -6.96 3.11 0.43
N TRP A 294 -5.92 2.62 -0.23
CA TRP A 294 -6.02 1.53 -1.20
C TRP A 294 -4.77 0.67 -1.21
N THR A 295 -4.93 -0.61 -1.51
CA THR A 295 -3.84 -1.55 -1.76
C THR A 295 -4.24 -2.56 -2.83
N GLU A 296 -3.28 -2.95 -3.66
CA GLU A 296 -3.44 -3.95 -4.70
C GLU A 296 -2.13 -4.76 -4.78
N ILE A 297 -2.21 -6.06 -4.56
CA ILE A 297 -1.03 -6.92 -4.71
C ILE A 297 -0.65 -6.94 -6.19
N ASN A 298 0.63 -6.69 -6.50
CA ASN A 298 1.11 -6.82 -7.86
C ASN A 298 1.07 -8.30 -8.28
N LEU A 299 0.19 -8.61 -9.23
CA LEU A 299 -0.02 -9.98 -9.68
C LEU A 299 1.11 -10.48 -10.60
N HIS A 300 1.91 -9.59 -11.19
CA HIS A 300 3.01 -10.00 -12.05
C HIS A 300 4.05 -10.85 -11.31
N PRO A 301 4.63 -10.43 -10.18
CA PRO A 301 5.49 -11.30 -9.40
C PRO A 301 4.74 -12.47 -8.74
N ALA A 302 3.48 -12.28 -8.32
CA ALA A 302 2.69 -13.33 -7.70
C ALA A 302 2.44 -14.52 -8.65
N ILE A 303 2.17 -14.25 -9.93
CA ILE A 303 1.93 -15.29 -10.94
C ILE A 303 3.24 -15.88 -11.46
N ASN A 304 4.22 -15.04 -11.80
CA ASN A 304 5.44 -15.50 -12.47
C ASN A 304 6.43 -16.16 -11.52
N PHE A 305 6.43 -15.77 -10.24
CA PHE A 305 7.40 -16.25 -9.25
C PHE A 305 6.74 -16.92 -8.05
N ALA A 306 5.40 -17.09 -8.07
CA ALA A 306 4.58 -17.62 -6.97
C ALA A 306 4.81 -16.85 -5.64
N THR A 307 5.09 -15.54 -5.72
CA THR A 307 5.48 -14.75 -4.55
C THR A 307 4.93 -13.33 -4.60
N PRO A 308 4.02 -12.93 -3.71
CA PRO A 308 3.48 -11.58 -3.64
C PRO A 308 4.45 -10.63 -2.91
N TRP A 309 5.68 -10.50 -3.39
CA TRP A 309 6.71 -9.66 -2.78
C TRP A 309 6.62 -8.17 -3.16
N ALA A 310 5.70 -7.83 -4.06
CA ALA A 310 5.41 -6.45 -4.41
C ALA A 310 3.92 -6.14 -4.23
N SER A 311 3.62 -4.97 -3.71
CA SER A 311 2.25 -4.48 -3.53
C SER A 311 2.16 -2.98 -3.75
N GLU A 312 1.15 -2.60 -4.49
CA GLU A 312 0.75 -1.21 -4.65
C GLU A 312 0.06 -0.70 -3.39
N TYR A 313 0.48 0.46 -2.93
CA TYR A 313 -0.19 1.19 -1.86
C TYR A 313 -0.48 2.62 -2.27
N CYS A 314 -1.66 3.08 -1.88
CA CYS A 314 -2.06 4.46 -2.09
C CYS A 314 -2.37 5.11 -0.74
N PHE A 315 -1.72 6.25 -0.47
CA PHE A 315 -1.84 6.96 0.80
C PHE A 315 -2.38 8.37 0.59
N ILE A 316 -3.23 8.82 1.51
CA ILE A 316 -3.55 10.22 1.70
C ILE A 316 -2.58 10.80 2.72
N ASN A 317 -2.05 11.99 2.46
CA ASN A 317 -1.38 12.79 3.47
C ASN A 317 -2.42 13.60 4.25
N THR A 318 -2.63 13.24 5.51
CA THR A 318 -3.58 13.93 6.41
C THR A 318 -2.99 15.18 7.05
N ARG A 319 -1.78 15.59 6.65
CA ARG A 319 -1.10 16.81 7.11
C ARG A 319 -0.98 17.82 5.98
N GLY A 320 -0.58 18.99 6.35
CA GLY A 320 -0.46 20.12 5.43
C GLY A 320 -1.64 21.07 5.50
N SER A 321 -1.49 22.18 4.80
CA SER A 321 -2.53 23.22 4.72
C SER A 321 -3.57 22.81 3.67
N SER A 322 -4.85 23.01 3.97
CA SER A 322 -5.95 22.83 3.01
C SER A 322 -5.85 23.76 1.79
N SER A 323 -5.04 24.82 1.85
CA SER A 323 -4.75 25.66 0.69
C SER A 323 -3.86 24.96 -0.34
N LYS A 324 -2.96 24.05 0.10
CA LYS A 324 -2.07 23.27 -0.77
C LYS A 324 -2.64 21.87 -1.03
N ASN A 325 -3.07 21.17 0.03
CA ASN A 325 -3.61 19.83 -0.08
C ASN A 325 -5.12 19.88 -0.37
N ILE A 326 -5.49 19.61 -1.63
CA ILE A 326 -6.88 19.63 -2.09
C ILE A 326 -7.75 18.61 -1.36
N LEU A 327 -7.19 17.49 -0.91
CA LEU A 327 -7.90 16.41 -0.22
C LEU A 327 -8.28 16.77 1.23
N LEU A 328 -7.73 17.87 1.77
CA LEU A 328 -8.04 18.37 3.12
C LEU A 328 -8.98 19.59 3.11
N ARG A 329 -9.41 20.03 1.94
CA ARG A 329 -10.43 21.10 1.84
C ARG A 329 -11.77 20.56 2.32
N ASP A 330 -12.50 21.39 3.02
CA ASP A 330 -13.81 21.01 3.53
C ASP A 330 -14.86 21.23 2.44
N TYR A 331 -15.33 20.16 1.86
CA TYR A 331 -16.44 20.14 0.91
C TYR A 331 -17.64 19.46 1.54
N GLU A 332 -18.83 19.83 1.14
CA GLU A 332 -20.03 19.02 1.34
C GLU A 332 -19.99 17.84 0.37
N VAL A 333 -20.11 16.60 0.87
CA VAL A 333 -19.89 15.35 0.11
C VAL A 333 -21.18 14.51 0.11
#